data_5221a3945a66bfc2c75d609ce36d8046
#
_entry.id   5221a3945a66bfc2c75d609ce36d8046
#
_cell.length_a   1.000
_cell.length_b   1.000
_cell.length_c   1.000
_cell.angle_alpha   90.00
_cell.angle_beta   90.00
_cell.angle_gamma   90.00
#
_symmetry.space_group_name_H-M   'P 1'
#
loop_
_entity.id
_entity.type
_entity.pdbx_description
1 polymer ?
#
loop_
_entity_poly.entity_id
_entity_poly.type
_entity_poly.pdbx_seq_one_letter_code
_entity_poly.pdbx_strand_id
1 'polypeptide(L)'
;MKLISQLFLCVSVLLILTTCHTGEEPPNYYSRYVPVLMERTVMEGSVGYYATQPIKETGKIYVKGSYIFMSEKYQGVHVIDNHNPSSPLKICFFRVPGCVDMAIKGNVLYVDNAVDLVAITFDSTDWPKSKVSSRVRDILPELTPPESEYLPWEFTKGTRPENTIIVGWKLKQ
;
A
#
# COMPACT_ATOMS: atom_id res chain seq x y z
N MET A 1 -43.13 48.81 -10.89
CA MET A 1 -41.97 48.34 -11.68
C MET A 1 -40.79 47.87 -10.84
N LYS A 2 -40.37 48.56 -9.78
CA LYS A 2 -39.21 48.11 -8.94
C LYS A 2 -39.41 46.77 -8.24
N LEU A 3 -40.63 46.47 -7.73
CA LEU A 3 -40.92 45.19 -7.04
C LEU A 3 -40.82 43.96 -7.98
N ILE A 4 -41.30 44.09 -9.21
CA ILE A 4 -41.23 43.01 -10.21
C ILE A 4 -39.82 42.73 -10.65
N SER A 5 -38.98 43.78 -10.79
CA SER A 5 -37.56 43.63 -11.12
C SER A 5 -36.76 42.96 -9.98
N GLN A 6 -37.08 43.24 -8.72
CA GLN A 6 -36.45 42.57 -7.57
C GLN A 6 -36.87 41.10 -7.44
N LEU A 7 -38.11 40.77 -7.73
CA LEU A 7 -38.62 39.40 -7.75
C LEU A 7 -37.93 38.55 -8.84
N PHE A 8 -37.75 39.11 -10.04
CA PHE A 8 -37.03 38.45 -11.12
C PHE A 8 -35.56 38.21 -10.80
N LEU A 9 -34.91 39.16 -10.12
CA LEU A 9 -33.51 39.00 -9.68
C LEU A 9 -33.35 37.90 -8.63
N CYS A 10 -34.26 37.82 -7.66
CA CYS A 10 -34.23 36.74 -6.64
C CYS A 10 -34.49 35.35 -7.25
N VAL A 11 -35.40 35.23 -8.22
CA VAL A 11 -35.68 33.94 -8.89
C VAL A 11 -34.51 33.50 -9.75
N SER A 12 -33.81 34.43 -10.45
CA SER A 12 -32.61 34.08 -11.24
C SER A 12 -31.43 33.64 -10.37
N VAL A 13 -31.26 34.23 -9.20
CA VAL A 13 -30.20 33.81 -8.23
C VAL A 13 -30.50 32.44 -7.62
N LEU A 14 -31.79 32.14 -7.37
CA LEU A 14 -32.19 30.81 -6.83
C LEU A 14 -31.98 29.68 -7.84
N LEU A 15 -32.12 29.94 -9.15
CA LEU A 15 -31.89 28.95 -10.20
C LEU A 15 -30.41 28.62 -10.42
N ILE A 16 -29.49 29.48 -10.04
CA ILE A 16 -28.03 29.24 -10.18
C ILE A 16 -27.52 28.33 -9.05
N LEU A 17 -28.21 28.22 -7.93
CA LEU A 17 -27.80 27.38 -6.79
C LEU A 17 -28.19 25.91 -6.92
N THR A 18 -28.94 25.52 -7.94
CA THR A 18 -29.34 24.13 -8.22
C THR A 18 -28.43 23.39 -9.19
N THR A 19 -27.18 23.81 -9.36
CA THR A 19 -26.19 22.93 -9.96
C THR A 19 -25.88 21.82 -8.94
N CYS A 20 -26.78 20.83 -8.88
CA CYS A 20 -26.42 19.53 -8.34
C CYS A 20 -25.15 19.08 -9.05
N HIS A 21 -24.09 18.99 -8.30
CA HIS A 21 -22.90 18.26 -8.73
C HIS A 21 -23.37 16.79 -8.87
N THR A 22 -23.75 16.42 -10.09
CA THR A 22 -23.89 15.00 -10.43
C THR A 22 -22.48 14.45 -10.33
N GLY A 23 -22.13 13.93 -9.16
CA GLY A 23 -20.93 13.12 -9.05
C GLY A 23 -21.04 12.05 -10.12
N GLU A 24 -20.17 12.10 -11.11
CA GLU A 24 -20.05 11.00 -12.07
C GLU A 24 -19.82 9.75 -11.22
N GLU A 25 -20.77 8.81 -11.27
CA GLU A 25 -20.53 7.50 -10.70
C GLU A 25 -19.27 6.97 -11.35
N PRO A 26 -18.28 6.48 -10.55
CA PRO A 26 -17.08 5.94 -11.15
C PRO A 26 -17.48 4.88 -12.18
N PRO A 27 -16.87 4.88 -13.38
CA PRO A 27 -17.24 3.95 -14.43
C PRO A 27 -17.21 2.53 -13.87
N ASN A 28 -18.20 1.72 -14.25
CA ASN A 28 -18.33 0.32 -13.79
C ASN A 28 -17.11 -0.48 -14.28
N TYR A 29 -16.03 -0.39 -13.51
CA TYR A 29 -14.72 -0.87 -13.88
C TYR A 29 -14.57 -2.33 -13.46
N TYR A 30 -14.57 -3.22 -14.45
CA TYR A 30 -14.26 -4.64 -14.24
C TYR A 30 -12.75 -4.86 -14.28
N SER A 31 -12.15 -4.99 -13.11
CA SER A 31 -10.73 -5.31 -13.02
C SER A 31 -10.44 -6.73 -13.54
N ARG A 32 -9.35 -6.87 -14.30
CA ARG A 32 -8.78 -8.18 -14.66
C ARG A 32 -8.07 -8.84 -13.47
N TYR A 33 -7.94 -8.12 -12.39
CA TYR A 33 -7.29 -8.57 -11.16
C TYR A 33 -8.32 -8.88 -10.09
N VAL A 34 -7.97 -9.81 -9.21
CA VAL A 34 -8.68 -10.06 -7.95
C VAL A 34 -7.77 -9.74 -6.77
N PRO A 35 -8.30 -9.20 -5.66
CA PRO A 35 -7.50 -8.90 -4.50
C PRO A 35 -7.01 -10.17 -3.81
N VAL A 36 -5.83 -10.11 -3.24
CA VAL A 36 -5.36 -11.06 -2.23
C VAL A 36 -5.74 -10.49 -0.88
N LEU A 37 -6.67 -11.15 -0.20
CA LEU A 37 -7.16 -10.74 1.10
C LEU A 37 -6.42 -11.49 2.20
N MET A 38 -6.17 -10.80 3.31
CA MET A 38 -5.60 -11.36 4.52
C MET A 38 -6.33 -10.79 5.74
N GLU A 39 -6.62 -11.62 6.74
CA GLU A 39 -7.13 -11.11 8.00
C GLU A 39 -6.12 -10.15 8.65
N ARG A 40 -6.61 -9.08 9.26
CA ARG A 40 -5.76 -8.07 9.88
C ARG A 40 -4.77 -8.66 10.90
N THR A 41 -5.24 -9.53 11.76
CA THR A 41 -4.40 -10.19 12.78
C THR A 41 -3.29 -11.04 12.17
N VAL A 42 -3.60 -11.76 11.08
CA VAL A 42 -2.62 -12.57 10.34
C VAL A 42 -1.62 -11.69 9.61
N MET A 43 -2.09 -10.60 8.97
CA MET A 43 -1.22 -9.62 8.31
C MET A 43 -0.21 -9.02 9.29
N GLU A 44 -0.70 -8.54 10.43
CA GLU A 44 0.15 -7.91 11.45
C GLU A 44 1.14 -8.90 12.05
N GLY A 45 0.70 -10.10 12.39
CA GLY A 45 1.53 -11.14 13.00
C GLY A 45 2.53 -11.81 12.06
N SER A 46 2.38 -11.64 10.74
CA SER A 46 3.28 -12.22 9.75
C SER A 46 4.47 -11.34 9.39
N VAL A 47 4.53 -10.10 9.91
CA VAL A 47 5.65 -9.19 9.66
C VAL A 47 6.87 -9.59 10.49
N GLY A 48 8.01 -9.80 9.82
CA GLY A 48 9.23 -10.15 10.54
C GLY A 48 10.36 -10.65 9.66
N TYR A 49 11.41 -11.13 10.33
CA TYR A 49 12.58 -11.75 9.72
C TYR A 49 12.28 -13.17 9.24
N TYR A 50 12.73 -13.49 8.05
CA TYR A 50 12.63 -14.82 7.44
C TYR A 50 13.93 -15.16 6.70
N ALA A 51 14.14 -16.45 6.42
CA ALA A 51 15.20 -16.92 5.53
C ALA A 51 15.04 -16.31 4.12
N THR A 52 16.12 -16.33 3.35
CA THR A 52 16.16 -15.81 1.98
C THR A 52 15.06 -16.44 1.12
N GLN A 53 14.44 -15.63 0.28
CA GLN A 53 13.40 -16.02 -0.65
C GLN A 53 13.86 -15.88 -2.11
N PRO A 54 13.22 -16.56 -3.08
CA PRO A 54 13.42 -16.27 -4.48
C PRO A 54 12.98 -14.83 -4.82
N ILE A 55 13.76 -14.15 -5.65
CA ILE A 55 13.41 -12.85 -6.22
C ILE A 55 12.51 -13.10 -7.43
N LYS A 56 11.35 -12.48 -7.51
CA LYS A 56 10.35 -12.68 -8.58
C LYS A 56 9.89 -11.37 -9.21
N GLU A 57 9.33 -10.48 -8.41
CA GLU A 57 8.75 -9.21 -8.86
C GLU A 57 9.30 -8.05 -8.05
N THR A 58 10.48 -7.59 -8.47
CA THR A 58 11.22 -6.53 -7.77
C THR A 58 10.55 -5.18 -7.95
N GLY A 59 10.56 -4.39 -6.89
CA GLY A 59 10.12 -3.01 -6.88
C GLY A 59 11.29 -2.04 -6.62
N LYS A 60 11.18 -1.27 -5.53
CA LYS A 60 12.18 -0.26 -5.17
C LYS A 60 13.44 -0.87 -4.60
N ILE A 61 14.54 -0.20 -4.87
CA ILE A 61 15.88 -0.55 -4.36
C ILE A 61 16.37 0.61 -3.50
N TYR A 62 16.89 0.29 -2.33
CA TYR A 62 17.52 1.23 -1.42
C TYR A 62 18.90 0.70 -1.03
N VAL A 63 19.95 1.51 -1.19
CA VAL A 63 21.32 1.15 -0.81
C VAL A 63 21.69 1.86 0.48
N LYS A 64 22.16 1.08 1.47
CA LYS A 64 22.66 1.60 2.73
C LYS A 64 23.98 0.93 3.10
N GLY A 65 25.07 1.71 3.03
CA GLY A 65 26.41 1.17 3.21
C GLY A 65 26.66 0.08 2.18
N SER A 66 27.08 -1.07 2.62
CA SER A 66 27.32 -2.24 1.77
C SER A 66 26.10 -3.15 1.63
N TYR A 67 24.91 -2.71 2.04
CA TYR A 67 23.70 -3.51 1.92
C TYR A 67 22.74 -2.94 0.91
N ILE A 68 22.10 -3.82 0.14
CA ILE A 68 21.00 -3.49 -0.77
C ILE A 68 19.72 -4.04 -0.16
N PHE A 69 18.74 -3.16 0.00
CA PHE A 69 17.35 -3.50 0.35
C PHE A 69 16.52 -3.40 -0.92
N MET A 70 15.83 -4.46 -1.27
CA MET A 70 15.06 -4.53 -2.50
C MET A 70 13.66 -5.05 -2.21
N SER A 71 12.63 -4.24 -2.50
CA SER A 71 11.26 -4.69 -2.29
C SER A 71 10.89 -5.79 -3.27
N GLU A 72 10.15 -6.78 -2.78
CA GLU A 72 9.43 -7.80 -3.54
C GLU A 72 7.95 -7.44 -3.44
N LYS A 73 7.35 -7.13 -4.58
CA LYS A 73 6.00 -6.57 -4.65
C LYS A 73 4.98 -7.38 -3.87
N TYR A 74 4.28 -6.73 -2.96
CA TYR A 74 3.28 -7.29 -2.04
C TYR A 74 3.81 -8.32 -1.04
N GLN A 75 5.10 -8.65 -1.03
CA GLN A 75 5.66 -9.72 -0.21
C GLN A 75 6.55 -9.23 0.93
N GLY A 76 7.40 -8.21 0.66
CA GLY A 76 8.35 -7.71 1.64
C GLY A 76 9.64 -7.16 1.05
N VAL A 77 10.76 -7.34 1.76
CA VAL A 77 12.05 -6.73 1.42
C VAL A 77 13.17 -7.74 1.53
N HIS A 78 13.89 -7.96 0.43
CA HIS A 78 15.15 -8.69 0.41
C HIS A 78 16.27 -7.82 0.98
N VAL A 79 17.15 -8.42 1.77
CA VAL A 79 18.40 -7.83 2.20
C VAL A 79 19.55 -8.59 1.54
N ILE A 80 20.42 -7.86 0.87
CA ILE A 80 21.53 -8.40 0.09
C ILE A 80 22.82 -7.75 0.58
N ASP A 81 23.80 -8.55 0.92
CA ASP A 81 25.16 -8.12 1.18
C ASP A 81 25.85 -7.82 -0.15
N ASN A 82 26.31 -6.60 -0.31
CA ASN A 82 27.02 -6.09 -1.48
C ASN A 82 28.44 -5.59 -1.13
N HIS A 83 29.06 -6.11 -0.09
CA HIS A 83 30.46 -5.81 0.22
C HIS A 83 31.38 -6.18 -0.94
N ASN A 84 31.05 -7.26 -1.64
CA ASN A 84 31.67 -7.62 -2.90
C ASN A 84 30.68 -7.47 -4.05
N PRO A 85 30.67 -6.35 -4.80
CA PRO A 85 29.74 -6.13 -5.90
C PRO A 85 29.79 -7.14 -7.04
N SER A 86 30.92 -7.86 -7.19
CA SER A 86 31.06 -8.93 -8.18
C SER A 86 30.38 -10.23 -7.75
N SER A 87 29.99 -10.35 -6.48
CA SER A 87 29.35 -11.55 -5.92
C SER A 87 28.44 -11.18 -4.75
N PRO A 88 27.32 -10.50 -5.01
CA PRO A 88 26.37 -10.13 -3.94
C PRO A 88 25.68 -11.36 -3.36
N LEU A 89 25.41 -11.36 -2.05
CA LEU A 89 24.85 -12.48 -1.33
C LEU A 89 23.52 -12.09 -0.67
N LYS A 90 22.47 -12.88 -0.91
CA LYS A 90 21.21 -12.71 -0.17
C LYS A 90 21.41 -13.11 1.30
N ILE A 91 21.03 -12.21 2.22
CA ILE A 91 21.15 -12.43 3.67
C ILE A 91 19.85 -12.94 4.27
N CYS A 92 18.76 -12.22 4.06
CA CYS A 92 17.46 -12.52 4.62
C CYS A 92 16.33 -11.89 3.81
N PHE A 93 15.13 -12.14 4.28
CA PHE A 93 13.91 -11.53 3.77
C PHE A 93 13.08 -11.00 4.95
N PHE A 94 12.72 -9.72 4.92
CA PHE A 94 11.69 -9.18 5.79
C PHE A 94 10.34 -9.38 5.14
N ARG A 95 9.55 -10.32 5.64
CA ARG A 95 8.19 -10.51 5.17
C ARG A 95 7.32 -9.36 5.64
N VAL A 96 6.66 -8.68 4.70
CA VAL A 96 5.73 -7.58 4.96
C VAL A 96 4.62 -7.63 3.90
N PRO A 97 3.50 -8.32 4.18
CA PRO A 97 2.40 -8.42 3.23
C PRO A 97 1.88 -7.03 2.83
N GLY A 98 1.66 -6.83 1.53
CA GLY A 98 1.22 -5.55 1.00
C GLY A 98 2.35 -4.52 0.81
N CYS A 99 3.62 -4.95 0.88
CA CYS A 99 4.78 -4.07 0.66
C CYS A 99 4.80 -3.52 -0.77
N VAL A 100 4.81 -2.19 -0.90
CA VAL A 100 4.95 -1.46 -2.16
C VAL A 100 6.14 -0.52 -2.10
N ASP A 101 6.30 0.17 -0.98
CA ASP A 101 7.36 1.15 -0.78
C ASP A 101 8.12 0.92 0.52
N MET A 102 9.33 1.48 0.59
CA MET A 102 10.17 1.43 1.79
C MET A 102 11.10 2.64 1.86
N ALA A 103 11.50 2.97 3.08
CA ALA A 103 12.55 3.94 3.37
C ALA A 103 13.41 3.46 4.55
N ILE A 104 14.64 3.93 4.65
CA ILE A 104 15.54 3.58 5.75
C ILE A 104 16.10 4.84 6.41
N LYS A 105 16.00 4.89 7.73
CA LYS A 105 16.63 5.93 8.54
C LYS A 105 17.37 5.27 9.72
N GLY A 106 18.68 5.52 9.81
CA GLY A 106 19.47 4.80 10.82
C GLY A 106 19.38 3.28 10.60
N ASN A 107 19.08 2.52 11.64
CA ASN A 107 18.88 1.08 11.60
C ASN A 107 17.38 0.71 11.63
N VAL A 108 16.53 1.57 11.09
CA VAL A 108 15.08 1.33 11.02
C VAL A 108 14.67 1.33 9.55
N LEU A 109 14.05 0.22 9.15
CA LEU A 109 13.35 0.05 7.88
C LEU A 109 11.88 0.43 8.10
N TYR A 110 11.43 1.48 7.45
CA TYR A 110 10.02 1.88 7.33
C TYR A 110 9.47 1.27 6.06
N VAL A 111 8.38 0.55 6.16
CA VAL A 111 7.85 -0.23 5.03
C VAL A 111 6.32 -0.27 5.09
N ASP A 112 5.69 -0.19 3.92
CA ASP A 112 4.25 -0.34 3.78
C ASP A 112 3.85 -1.78 4.14
N ASN A 113 2.83 -1.91 4.99
CA ASN A 113 2.16 -3.17 5.26
C ASN A 113 0.68 -3.02 4.89
N ALA A 114 0.41 -2.98 3.59
CA ALA A 114 -0.86 -2.63 2.98
C ALA A 114 -1.34 -1.23 3.41
N VAL A 115 -2.30 -1.12 4.29
CA VAL A 115 -2.84 0.16 4.80
C VAL A 115 -2.07 0.72 5.99
N ASP A 116 -1.12 -0.03 6.53
CA ASP A 116 -0.32 0.35 7.69
C ASP A 116 1.11 0.75 7.29
N LEU A 117 1.75 1.58 8.10
CA LEU A 117 3.19 1.80 8.05
C LEU A 117 3.85 1.05 9.21
N VAL A 118 4.85 0.23 8.91
CA VAL A 118 5.60 -0.55 9.91
C VAL A 118 7.05 -0.08 9.97
N ALA A 119 7.57 0.03 11.18
CA ALA A 119 8.99 0.26 11.44
C ALA A 119 9.64 -1.03 11.96
N ILE A 120 10.66 -1.52 11.26
CA ILE A 120 11.45 -2.69 11.65
C ILE A 120 12.84 -2.21 12.04
N THR A 121 13.19 -2.32 13.31
CA THR A 121 14.57 -2.10 13.75
C THR A 121 15.38 -3.35 13.44
N PHE A 122 16.44 -3.19 12.65
CA PHE A 122 17.34 -4.27 12.26
C PHE A 122 18.72 -4.10 12.87
N ASP A 123 19.40 -5.23 13.08
CA ASP A 123 20.80 -5.30 13.49
C ASP A 123 21.61 -5.95 12.36
N SER A 124 22.47 -5.18 11.71
CA SER A 124 23.28 -5.69 10.59
C SER A 124 24.39 -6.67 11.03
N THR A 125 24.63 -6.81 12.32
CA THR A 125 25.55 -7.81 12.91
C THR A 125 24.81 -9.09 13.32
N ASP A 126 23.47 -9.00 13.51
CA ASP A 126 22.63 -10.14 13.92
C ASP A 126 21.19 -9.97 13.36
N TRP A 127 21.03 -10.21 12.07
CA TRP A 127 19.76 -10.02 11.35
C TRP A 127 18.55 -10.73 12.00
N PRO A 128 18.66 -11.94 12.58
CA PRO A 128 17.56 -12.58 13.30
C PRO A 128 17.02 -11.80 14.50
N LYS A 129 17.79 -10.89 15.09
CA LYS A 129 17.32 -10.02 16.18
C LYS A 129 16.47 -8.84 15.70
N SER A 130 16.29 -8.68 14.40
CA SER A 130 15.43 -7.63 13.84
C SER A 130 13.99 -7.83 14.31
N LYS A 131 13.33 -6.72 14.65
CA LYS A 131 11.97 -6.76 15.22
C LYS A 131 11.14 -5.57 14.77
N VAL A 132 9.83 -5.78 14.69
CA VAL A 132 8.87 -4.67 14.55
C VAL A 132 8.98 -3.80 15.81
N SER A 133 9.37 -2.55 15.64
CA SER A 133 9.52 -1.58 16.73
C SER A 133 8.33 -0.63 16.83
N SER A 134 7.60 -0.41 15.74
CA SER A 134 6.39 0.43 15.74
C SER A 134 5.49 0.07 14.56
N ARG A 135 4.21 0.41 14.70
CA ARG A 135 3.19 0.31 13.65
C ARG A 135 2.24 1.51 13.76
N VAL A 136 1.96 2.14 12.63
CA VAL A 136 0.89 3.12 12.51
C VAL A 136 -0.18 2.48 11.61
N ARG A 137 -1.36 2.25 12.18
CA ARG A 137 -2.47 1.59 11.49
C ARG A 137 -3.24 2.57 10.62
N ASP A 138 -3.75 2.06 9.50
CA ASP A 138 -4.70 2.75 8.61
C ASP A 138 -4.24 4.16 8.17
N ILE A 139 -2.93 4.35 7.99
CA ILE A 139 -2.33 5.62 7.56
C ILE A 139 -2.18 5.71 6.04
N LEU A 140 -2.14 4.57 5.35
CA LEU A 140 -1.98 4.50 3.91
C LEU A 140 -3.32 4.16 3.23
N PRO A 141 -3.53 4.59 1.99
CA PRO A 141 -4.69 4.19 1.21
C PRO A 141 -4.69 2.67 0.95
N GLU A 142 -5.87 2.12 0.68
CA GLU A 142 -5.97 0.72 0.25
C GLU A 142 -5.27 0.51 -1.10
N LEU A 143 -4.66 -0.66 -1.26
CA LEU A 143 -4.04 -1.05 -2.53
C LEU A 143 -5.11 -1.16 -3.61
N THR A 144 -4.89 -0.50 -4.73
CA THR A 144 -5.71 -0.58 -5.94
C THR A 144 -5.13 -1.58 -6.94
N PRO A 145 -5.93 -2.11 -7.88
CA PRO A 145 -5.42 -3.01 -8.90
C PRO A 145 -4.38 -2.30 -9.79
N PRO A 146 -3.39 -3.02 -10.35
CA PRO A 146 -2.30 -2.41 -11.13
C PRO A 146 -2.73 -1.58 -12.34
N GLU A 147 -3.95 -1.75 -12.82
CA GLU A 147 -4.51 -1.09 -13.99
C GLU A 147 -5.46 0.07 -13.67
N SER A 148 -5.67 0.39 -12.38
CA SER A 148 -6.62 1.43 -11.94
C SER A 148 -6.15 2.13 -10.68
N GLU A 149 -6.44 3.43 -10.59
CA GLU A 149 -6.28 4.22 -9.36
C GLU A 149 -7.48 4.05 -8.40
N TYR A 150 -8.55 3.39 -8.87
CA TYR A 150 -9.77 3.19 -8.11
C TYR A 150 -9.93 1.75 -7.66
N LEU A 151 -10.42 1.57 -6.43
CA LEU A 151 -10.82 0.28 -5.91
C LEU A 151 -12.19 -0.09 -6.51
N PRO A 152 -12.33 -1.24 -7.21
CA PRO A 152 -13.63 -1.70 -7.69
C PRO A 152 -14.60 -1.85 -6.51
N TRP A 153 -15.87 -1.45 -6.70
CA TRP A 153 -16.88 -1.42 -5.64
C TRP A 153 -17.06 -2.80 -4.97
N GLU A 154 -16.93 -3.86 -5.75
CA GLU A 154 -17.05 -5.26 -5.30
C GLU A 154 -15.96 -5.66 -4.29
N PHE A 155 -14.89 -4.87 -4.15
CA PHE A 155 -13.77 -5.13 -3.23
C PHE A 155 -13.62 -4.07 -2.14
N THR A 156 -14.61 -3.18 -2.00
CA THR A 156 -14.63 -2.20 -0.91
C THR A 156 -14.85 -2.86 0.45
N LYS A 157 -14.61 -2.14 1.54
CA LYS A 157 -14.80 -2.67 2.92
C LYS A 157 -16.21 -3.17 3.19
N GLY A 158 -17.23 -2.63 2.51
CA GLY A 158 -18.62 -3.04 2.69
C GLY A 158 -19.04 -4.31 1.94
N THR A 159 -18.23 -4.77 0.99
CA THR A 159 -18.57 -5.89 0.11
C THR A 159 -17.67 -7.12 0.29
N ARG A 160 -16.45 -6.93 0.80
CA ARG A 160 -15.51 -8.03 1.09
C ARG A 160 -15.70 -8.57 2.51
N PRO A 161 -15.16 -9.76 2.85
CA PRO A 161 -15.22 -10.31 4.20
C PRO A 161 -14.71 -9.34 5.25
N GLU A 162 -15.40 -9.28 6.40
CA GLU A 162 -15.05 -8.41 7.51
C GLU A 162 -13.62 -8.69 8.02
N ASN A 163 -12.99 -7.66 8.57
CA ASN A 163 -11.63 -7.70 9.12
C ASN A 163 -10.54 -8.13 8.14
N THR A 164 -10.81 -8.10 6.81
CA THR A 164 -9.81 -8.38 5.80
C THR A 164 -9.17 -7.12 5.24
N ILE A 165 -7.89 -7.23 4.91
CA ILE A 165 -7.08 -6.19 4.26
C ILE A 165 -6.65 -6.70 2.89
N ILE A 166 -6.67 -5.84 1.88
CA ILE A 166 -6.07 -6.14 0.57
C ILE A 166 -4.56 -6.03 0.72
N VAL A 167 -3.86 -7.15 0.58
CA VAL A 167 -2.39 -7.22 0.67
C VAL A 167 -1.73 -7.39 -0.69
N GLY A 168 -2.48 -7.36 -1.77
CA GLY A 168 -1.97 -7.44 -3.12
C GLY A 168 -3.05 -7.77 -4.15
N TRP A 169 -2.64 -7.90 -5.38
CA TRP A 169 -3.51 -8.20 -6.52
C TRP A 169 -2.90 -9.30 -7.38
N LYS A 170 -3.72 -10.18 -7.93
CA LYS A 170 -3.33 -11.22 -8.88
C LYS A 170 -4.31 -11.26 -10.05
N LEU A 171 -3.83 -11.64 -11.24
CA LEU A 171 -4.69 -11.83 -12.41
C LEU A 171 -5.79 -12.87 -12.14
N LYS A 172 -6.99 -12.61 -12.64
CA LYS A 172 -8.06 -13.62 -12.71
C LYS A 172 -7.55 -14.80 -13.56
N GLN A 173 -7.72 -16.00 -13.08
CA GLN A 173 -7.45 -17.22 -13.83
C GLN A 173 -8.64 -17.58 -14.68
#